data_5849270408cd86d83769b221b8cff54b
#
_entry.id   5849270408cd86d83769b221b8cff54b
#
_cell.length_a   1.000
_cell.length_b   1.000
_cell.length_c   1.000
_cell.angle_alpha   90.00
_cell.angle_beta   90.00
_cell.angle_gamma   90.00
#
_symmetry.space_group_name_H-M   'P 1'
#
loop_
_entity.id
_entity.type
_entity.pdbx_description
1 polymer ?
#
loop_
_entity_poly.entity_id
_entity_poly.type
_entity_poly.pdbx_seq_one_letter_code
_entity_poly.pdbx_strand_id
1 'polypeptide(L)'
;MKILVLNGSPKGKYSITLQHTRFLEKLYPQHSFEVLNVSQKIKSLSKDVTPAREAVQKADILLFSYPVYTFIAPCQLHKFIELLKGEGMDLSGKYATQITTSKHFYDVTAHRYVQDNCADLGLRYIKGLSADMD
;
A
#
# COMPACT_ATOMS: atom_id res chain seq x y z
N MET A 1 13.57 -9.80 5.30
CA MET A 1 12.10 -9.79 5.16
C MET A 1 11.69 -9.44 3.74
N LYS A 2 10.59 -9.99 3.29
CA LYS A 2 10.00 -9.64 2.01
C LYS A 2 8.97 -8.53 2.21
N ILE A 3 9.20 -7.40 1.57
CA ILE A 3 8.33 -6.23 1.65
C ILE A 3 7.62 -6.07 0.30
N LEU A 4 6.30 -6.17 0.31
CA LEU A 4 5.50 -5.92 -0.87
C LEU A 4 4.99 -4.48 -0.83
N VAL A 5 5.44 -3.67 -1.78
CA VAL A 5 4.98 -2.30 -1.93
C VAL A 5 3.72 -2.31 -2.79
N LEU A 6 2.60 -1.93 -2.18
CA LEU A 6 1.31 -1.79 -2.86
C LEU A 6 1.20 -0.34 -3.31
N ASN A 7 1.59 -0.09 -4.56
CA ASN A 7 1.59 1.27 -5.10
C ASN A 7 0.19 1.66 -5.55
N GLY A 8 -0.45 2.51 -4.76
CA GLY A 8 -1.80 2.99 -4.99
C GLY A 8 -1.90 4.23 -5.86
N SER A 9 -0.78 4.72 -6.39
CA SER A 9 -0.81 5.88 -7.27
C SER A 9 -1.25 5.50 -8.69
N PRO A 10 -2.20 6.24 -9.28
CA PRO A 10 -2.55 6.01 -10.69
C PRO A 10 -1.41 6.33 -11.66
N LYS A 11 -0.38 7.03 -11.22
CA LYS A 11 0.82 7.30 -12.02
C LYS A 11 1.81 6.13 -12.07
N GLY A 12 1.57 5.07 -11.30
CA GLY A 12 2.42 3.88 -11.30
C GLY A 12 3.88 4.20 -10.97
N LYS A 13 4.80 3.75 -11.82
CA LYS A 13 6.24 3.94 -11.60
C LYS A 13 6.69 5.40 -11.58
N TYR A 14 5.86 6.32 -12.04
CA TYR A 14 6.17 7.75 -12.04
C TYR A 14 5.65 8.47 -10.79
N SER A 15 5.14 7.74 -9.81
CA SER A 15 4.64 8.31 -8.56
C SER A 15 5.78 8.90 -7.74
N ILE A 16 5.57 10.11 -7.23
CA ILE A 16 6.50 10.75 -6.28
C ILE A 16 6.57 9.92 -4.99
N THR A 17 5.44 9.42 -4.52
CA THR A 17 5.39 8.58 -3.32
C THR A 17 6.23 7.31 -3.50
N LEU A 18 6.19 6.71 -4.69
CA LEU A 18 6.99 5.55 -4.99
C LEU A 18 8.48 5.87 -4.98
N GLN A 19 8.89 7.08 -5.40
CA GLN A 19 10.30 7.49 -5.34
C GLN A 19 10.81 7.54 -3.89
N HIS A 20 9.98 8.00 -2.96
CA HIS A 20 10.32 7.96 -1.53
C HIS A 20 10.47 6.52 -1.05
N THR A 21 9.60 5.64 -1.51
CA THR A 21 9.68 4.20 -1.18
C THR A 21 10.95 3.57 -1.75
N ARG A 22 11.33 3.92 -2.99
CA ARG A 22 12.59 3.46 -3.61
C ARG A 22 13.81 3.91 -2.82
N PHE A 23 13.76 5.09 -2.21
CA PHE A 23 14.84 5.57 -1.35
C PHE A 23 14.98 4.65 -0.12
N LEU A 24 13.88 4.22 0.48
CA LEU A 24 13.92 3.25 1.58
C LEU A 24 14.55 1.93 1.15
N GLU A 25 14.25 1.47 -0.05
CA GLU A 25 14.85 0.25 -0.60
C GLU A 25 16.37 0.33 -0.63
N LYS A 26 16.91 1.50 -1.01
CA LYS A 26 18.36 1.74 -1.03
C LYS A 26 18.98 1.78 0.36
N LEU A 27 18.24 2.28 1.35
CA LEU A 27 18.72 2.35 2.73
C LEU A 27 18.74 0.99 3.43
N TYR A 28 17.89 0.08 3.00
CA TYR A 28 17.73 -1.23 3.63
C TYR A 28 17.92 -2.37 2.62
N PRO A 29 19.15 -2.51 2.07
CA PRO A 29 19.41 -3.52 1.03
C PRO A 29 19.29 -4.97 1.53
N GLN A 30 19.28 -5.18 2.85
CA GLN A 30 19.12 -6.50 3.45
C GLN A 30 17.69 -7.03 3.34
N HIS A 31 16.72 -6.18 2.98
CA HIS A 31 15.33 -6.58 2.77
C HIS A 31 15.02 -6.64 1.28
N SER A 32 14.16 -7.57 0.90
CA SER A 32 13.70 -7.73 -0.47
C SER A 32 12.44 -6.89 -0.68
N PHE A 33 12.43 -6.00 -1.67
CA PHE A 33 11.30 -5.15 -2.02
C PHE A 33 10.74 -5.57 -3.38
N GLU A 34 9.45 -5.78 -3.43
CA GLU A 34 8.71 -6.02 -4.67
C GLU A 34 7.61 -4.95 -4.79
N VAL A 35 7.37 -4.43 -5.99
CA VAL A 35 6.35 -3.40 -6.21
C VAL A 35 5.22 -3.97 -7.05
N LEU A 36 3.99 -3.82 -6.56
CA LEU A 36 2.77 -4.12 -7.29
C LEU A 36 2.01 -2.81 -7.53
N ASN A 37 1.86 -2.42 -8.80
CA ASN A 37 1.18 -1.19 -9.19
C ASN A 37 -0.34 -1.41 -9.20
N VAL A 38 -0.95 -1.45 -8.02
CA VAL A 38 -2.35 -1.86 -7.86
C VAL A 38 -3.32 -0.91 -8.55
N SER A 39 -3.05 0.39 -8.51
CA SER A 39 -3.97 1.36 -9.12
C SER A 39 -3.98 1.26 -10.63
N GLN A 40 -2.84 1.03 -11.26
CA GLN A 40 -2.80 0.85 -12.72
C GLN A 40 -3.38 -0.49 -13.15
N LYS A 41 -3.30 -1.50 -12.30
CA LYS A 41 -3.74 -2.87 -12.62
C LYS A 41 -5.12 -3.21 -12.08
N ILE A 42 -5.84 -2.23 -11.52
CA ILE A 42 -7.10 -2.51 -10.81
C ILE A 42 -8.15 -3.18 -11.70
N LYS A 43 -8.21 -2.85 -12.97
CA LYS A 43 -9.17 -3.47 -13.88
C LYS A 43 -8.88 -4.95 -14.10
N SER A 44 -7.61 -5.31 -14.34
CA SER A 44 -7.23 -6.71 -14.48
C SER A 44 -7.33 -7.46 -13.16
N LEU A 45 -6.99 -6.84 -12.03
CA LEU A 45 -7.12 -7.46 -10.71
C LEU A 45 -8.56 -7.68 -10.33
N SER A 46 -9.49 -6.85 -10.79
CA SER A 46 -10.92 -7.05 -10.55
C SER A 46 -11.45 -8.29 -11.27
N LYS A 47 -10.82 -8.67 -12.40
CA LYS A 47 -11.18 -9.88 -13.14
C LYS A 47 -10.51 -11.13 -12.58
N ASP A 48 -9.23 -10.99 -12.17
CA ASP A 48 -8.43 -12.08 -11.61
C ASP A 48 -7.46 -11.50 -10.58
N VAL A 49 -7.76 -11.71 -9.32
CA VAL A 49 -6.97 -11.19 -8.19
C VAL A 49 -5.79 -12.11 -7.85
N THR A 50 -5.66 -13.27 -8.49
CA THR A 50 -4.64 -14.27 -8.18
C THR A 50 -3.21 -13.71 -8.10
N PRO A 51 -2.74 -12.87 -9.04
CA PRO A 51 -1.38 -12.34 -8.95
C PRO A 51 -1.14 -11.53 -7.66
N ALA A 52 -2.11 -10.70 -7.28
CA ALA A 52 -2.02 -9.92 -6.05
C ALA A 52 -2.10 -10.81 -4.82
N ARG A 53 -2.99 -11.80 -4.82
CA ARG A 53 -3.13 -12.75 -3.73
C ARG A 53 -1.83 -13.50 -3.47
N GLU A 54 -1.19 -14.00 -4.51
CA GLU A 54 0.09 -14.71 -4.39
C GLU A 54 1.19 -13.81 -3.85
N ALA A 55 1.30 -12.58 -4.35
CA ALA A 55 2.29 -11.62 -3.88
C ALA A 55 2.09 -11.29 -2.39
N VAL A 56 0.84 -11.06 -1.97
CA VAL A 56 0.51 -10.76 -0.58
C VAL A 56 0.84 -11.96 0.33
N GLN A 57 0.55 -13.18 -0.11
CA GLN A 57 0.85 -14.38 0.69
C GLN A 57 2.33 -14.55 0.93
N LYS A 58 3.18 -14.20 -0.03
CA LYS A 58 4.64 -14.35 0.08
C LYS A 58 5.29 -13.25 0.92
N ALA A 59 4.61 -12.12 1.10
CA ALA A 59 5.18 -10.96 1.78
C ALA A 59 5.14 -11.12 3.31
N ASP A 60 6.12 -10.55 3.98
CA ASP A 60 6.13 -10.42 5.44
C ASP A 60 5.53 -9.07 5.86
N ILE A 61 5.74 -8.04 5.05
CA ILE A 61 5.27 -6.68 5.31
C ILE A 61 4.55 -6.16 4.07
N LEU A 62 3.36 -5.60 4.25
CA LEU A 62 2.65 -4.86 3.20
C LEU A 62 2.89 -3.36 3.42
N LEU A 63 3.48 -2.71 2.44
CA LEU A 63 3.74 -1.28 2.48
C LEU A 63 2.84 -0.58 1.46
N PHE A 64 1.82 0.12 1.96
CA PHE A 64 0.93 0.91 1.12
C PHE A 64 1.62 2.24 0.79
N SER A 65 1.83 2.51 -0.50
CA SER A 65 2.49 3.72 -0.99
C SER A 65 1.52 4.46 -1.91
N TYR A 66 1.10 5.67 -1.53
CA TYR A 66 0.10 6.39 -2.30
C TYR A 66 0.12 7.90 -2.03
N PRO A 67 -0.28 8.72 -3.02
CA PRO A 67 -0.53 10.13 -2.77
C PRO A 67 -1.90 10.33 -2.13
N VAL A 68 -2.02 11.36 -1.29
CA VAL A 68 -3.32 11.76 -0.72
C VAL A 68 -3.86 12.93 -1.55
N TYR A 69 -5.01 12.69 -2.18
CA TYR A 69 -5.76 13.72 -2.87
C TYR A 69 -6.93 14.09 -1.97
N THR A 70 -7.07 15.33 -1.59
CA THR A 70 -8.22 15.83 -0.83
C THR A 70 -8.62 14.89 0.34
N PHE A 71 -7.73 14.67 1.29
CA PHE A 71 -7.95 13.93 2.54
C PHE A 71 -8.04 12.41 2.42
N ILE A 72 -8.18 11.84 1.24
CA ILE A 72 -8.39 10.38 1.09
C ILE A 72 -7.37 9.75 0.15
N ALA A 73 -7.19 8.43 0.31
CA ALA A 73 -6.40 7.63 -0.61
C ALA A 73 -7.07 7.55 -1.98
N PRO A 74 -6.32 7.26 -3.07
CA PRO A 74 -6.93 7.09 -4.39
C PRO A 74 -8.01 6.00 -4.38
N CYS A 75 -9.08 6.22 -5.14
CA CYS A 75 -10.21 5.29 -5.18
C CYS A 75 -9.80 3.89 -5.67
N GLN A 76 -8.80 3.81 -6.54
CA GLN A 76 -8.26 2.52 -7.00
C GLN A 76 -7.67 1.71 -5.84
N LEU A 77 -7.02 2.38 -4.89
CA LEU A 77 -6.48 1.71 -3.70
C LEU A 77 -7.61 1.21 -2.81
N HIS A 78 -8.66 2.00 -2.62
CA HIS A 78 -9.86 1.58 -1.88
C HIS A 78 -10.44 0.30 -2.49
N LYS A 79 -10.56 0.28 -3.80
CA LYS A 79 -11.10 -0.89 -4.52
C LYS A 79 -10.20 -2.11 -4.33
N PHE A 80 -8.89 -1.94 -4.38
CA PHE A 80 -7.94 -3.02 -4.16
C PHE A 80 -8.09 -3.62 -2.75
N ILE A 81 -8.21 -2.77 -1.74
CA ILE A 81 -8.40 -3.23 -0.35
C ILE A 81 -9.70 -4.03 -0.23
N GLU A 82 -10.77 -3.59 -0.87
CA GLU A 82 -12.03 -4.35 -0.89
C GLU A 82 -11.87 -5.71 -1.58
N LEU A 83 -11.10 -5.78 -2.66
CA LEU A 83 -10.80 -7.06 -3.32
C LEU A 83 -10.04 -8.02 -2.39
N LEU A 84 -9.06 -7.51 -1.64
CA LEU A 84 -8.33 -8.32 -0.66
C LEU A 84 -9.25 -8.86 0.43
N LYS A 85 -10.14 -8.02 0.94
CA LYS A 85 -11.11 -8.43 1.96
C LYS A 85 -12.02 -9.54 1.45
N GLY A 86 -12.42 -9.48 0.19
CA GLY A 86 -13.27 -10.49 -0.44
C GLY A 86 -12.61 -11.85 -0.57
N GLU A 87 -11.29 -11.93 -0.53
CA GLU A 87 -10.55 -13.19 -0.70
C GLU A 87 -10.50 -14.05 0.58
N GLY A 88 -10.80 -13.47 1.74
CA GLY A 88 -10.78 -14.20 3.01
C GLY A 88 -9.41 -14.77 3.37
N MET A 89 -8.32 -14.09 2.98
CA MET A 89 -6.96 -14.56 3.24
C MET A 89 -6.63 -14.47 4.72
N ASP A 90 -5.84 -15.44 5.21
CA ASP A 90 -5.25 -15.36 6.53
C ASP A 90 -3.94 -14.56 6.44
N LEU A 91 -3.98 -13.33 6.96
CA LEU A 91 -2.83 -12.42 6.98
C LEU A 91 -2.24 -12.27 8.38
N SER A 92 -2.64 -13.13 9.32
CA SER A 92 -2.08 -13.10 10.68
C SER A 92 -0.57 -13.36 10.64
N GLY A 93 0.17 -12.67 11.51
CA GLY A 93 1.63 -12.75 11.52
C GLY A 93 2.33 -11.83 10.53
N LYS A 94 1.60 -11.17 9.63
CA LYS A 94 2.16 -10.18 8.72
C LYS A 94 1.99 -8.78 9.28
N TYR A 95 2.89 -7.88 8.88
CA TYR A 95 2.85 -6.48 9.27
C TYR A 95 2.38 -5.61 8.13
N ALA A 96 1.85 -4.45 8.46
CA ALA A 96 1.46 -3.45 7.47
C ALA A 96 1.87 -2.06 7.93
N THR A 97 2.26 -1.23 6.99
CA THR A 97 2.53 0.17 7.21
C THR A 97 2.21 0.95 5.95
N GLN A 98 2.40 2.25 5.98
CA GLN A 98 2.11 3.09 4.82
C GLN A 98 3.07 4.27 4.73
N ILE A 99 3.29 4.72 3.49
CA ILE A 99 4.02 5.94 3.21
C ILE A 99 3.17 6.78 2.24
N THR A 100 2.99 8.05 2.56
CA THR A 100 2.13 8.94 1.78
C THR A 100 2.83 10.25 1.49
N THR A 101 2.39 10.90 0.40
CA THR A 101 2.70 12.28 0.12
C THR A 101 1.39 13.07 0.11
N SER A 102 1.40 14.27 0.70
CA SER A 102 0.22 15.12 0.78
C SER A 102 0.65 16.58 0.85
N LYS A 103 -0.31 17.49 0.69
CA LYS A 103 -0.13 18.90 0.98
C LYS A 103 -0.78 19.23 2.33
N HIS A 104 -0.14 20.08 3.12
CA HIS A 104 -0.71 20.63 4.35
C HIS A 104 -1.17 19.57 5.37
N PHE A 105 -0.50 18.42 5.43
CA PHE A 105 -0.81 17.35 6.40
C PHE A 105 -2.25 16.83 6.31
N TYR A 106 -2.84 16.81 5.13
CA TYR A 106 -4.23 16.36 4.91
C TYR A 106 -4.36 14.84 4.77
N ASP A 107 -3.53 14.09 5.47
CA ASP A 107 -3.46 12.64 5.30
C ASP A 107 -4.03 11.83 6.48
N VAL A 108 -4.49 12.49 7.55
CA VAL A 108 -4.96 11.79 8.76
C VAL A 108 -6.11 10.83 8.45
N THR A 109 -7.09 11.27 7.68
CA THR A 109 -8.25 10.44 7.32
C THR A 109 -7.82 9.26 6.45
N ALA A 110 -6.92 9.48 5.49
CA ALA A 110 -6.41 8.41 4.63
C ALA A 110 -5.61 7.39 5.44
N HIS A 111 -4.74 7.83 6.34
CA HIS A 111 -3.98 6.93 7.21
C HIS A 111 -4.89 6.10 8.09
N ARG A 112 -5.93 6.70 8.67
CA ARG A 112 -6.88 5.98 9.51
C ARG A 112 -7.65 4.93 8.71
N TYR A 113 -8.07 5.28 7.50
CA TYR A 113 -8.75 4.33 6.62
C TYR A 113 -7.88 3.08 6.36
N VAL A 114 -6.62 3.27 5.98
CA VAL A 114 -5.71 2.14 5.73
C VAL A 114 -5.44 1.37 7.02
N GLN A 115 -5.21 2.05 8.13
CA GLN A 115 -4.97 1.40 9.42
C GLN A 115 -6.16 0.52 9.83
N ASP A 116 -7.39 1.03 9.74
CA ASP A 116 -8.60 0.31 10.13
C ASP A 116 -8.80 -0.92 9.23
N ASN A 117 -8.55 -0.79 7.93
CA ASN A 117 -8.66 -1.90 7.00
C ASN A 117 -7.57 -2.95 7.22
N CYS A 118 -6.36 -2.55 7.59
CA CYS A 118 -5.31 -3.49 7.97
C CYS A 118 -5.72 -4.31 9.19
N ALA A 119 -6.32 -3.67 10.19
CA ALA A 119 -6.84 -4.37 11.36
C ALA A 119 -7.93 -5.37 10.97
N ASP A 120 -8.87 -4.98 10.10
CA ASP A 120 -9.92 -5.88 9.61
C ASP A 120 -9.35 -7.08 8.85
N LEU A 121 -8.20 -6.91 8.16
CA LEU A 121 -7.52 -7.98 7.44
C LEU A 121 -6.66 -8.87 8.36
N GLY A 122 -6.53 -8.54 9.64
CA GLY A 122 -5.72 -9.29 10.59
C GLY A 122 -4.24 -8.92 10.58
N LEU A 123 -3.87 -7.84 9.91
CA LEU A 123 -2.49 -7.37 9.85
C LEU A 123 -2.11 -6.60 11.11
N ARG A 124 -0.84 -6.70 11.51
CA ARG A 124 -0.27 -5.86 12.57
C ARG A 124 0.19 -4.55 11.95
N TYR A 125 -0.49 -3.47 12.29
CA TYR A 125 -0.19 -2.16 11.73
C TYR A 125 0.95 -1.47 12.48
N ILE A 126 1.92 -0.95 11.72
CA ILE A 126 3.01 -0.10 12.22
C ILE A 126 2.74 1.32 11.72
N LYS A 127 2.90 2.31 12.59
CA LYS A 127 2.65 3.72 12.23
C LYS A 127 3.36 4.10 10.93
N GLY A 128 2.59 4.69 10.02
CA GLY A 128 3.09 5.10 8.72
C GLY A 128 3.86 6.41 8.73
N LEU A 129 4.42 6.74 7.58
CA LEU A 129 5.17 7.97 7.35
C LEU A 129 4.40 8.87 6.38
N SER A 130 4.32 10.14 6.71
CA SER A 130 3.73 11.16 5.88
C SER A 130 4.80 12.16 5.44
N ALA A 131 4.84 12.47 4.14
CA ALA A 131 5.70 13.51 3.60
C ALA A 131 4.83 14.67 3.10
N ASP A 132 5.00 15.83 3.72
CA ASP A 132 4.32 17.04 3.30
C ASP A 132 5.06 17.63 2.09
N MET A 133 4.34 17.88 1.01
CA MET A 133 4.89 18.35 -0.26
C MET A 133 4.80 19.87 -0.43
N ASP A 134 4.46 20.59 0.60
CA ASP A 134 4.41 22.06 0.56
C ASP A 134 5.79 22.70 0.58
#